data_cb9d520917958ae99ad2134a8d09be36
#
_entry.id   cb9d520917958ae99ad2134a8d09be36
#
_cell.length_a   1.000
_cell.length_b   1.000
_cell.length_c   1.000
_cell.angle_alpha   90.00
_cell.angle_beta   90.00
_cell.angle_gamma   90.00
#
_symmetry.space_group_name_H-M   'P 1'
#
loop_
_entity.id
_entity.type
_entity.pdbx_description
1 polymer ?
#
loop_
_entity_poly.entity_id
_entity_poly.type
_entity_poly.pdbx_seq_one_letter_code
_entity_poly.pdbx_strand_id
1 'polypeptide(L)'
;LVVAARRDAAPVFIDVIGVGASPYDFLKDMRVNVAGVNVAEAATRTDKSGRLSFRNLRSQLWWALREALDPVNNTGIALPPDARLKADLCAPKWQIEGATVSVESREALVKRLGRSPDYGSAYALALLEGGPRAPPGQQGAYAASRRSYDPLDHINRP
;
A
#
# COMPACT_ATOMS: atom_id res chain seq x y z
N LEU A 1 -14.24 -2.96 12.48
CA LEU A 1 -13.34 -2.02 13.17
C LEU A 1 -12.49 -1.22 12.18
N VAL A 2 -11.70 -1.85 11.28
CA VAL A 2 -10.83 -1.13 10.32
C VAL A 2 -11.64 -0.18 9.43
N VAL A 3 -12.77 -0.65 8.88
CA VAL A 3 -13.63 0.16 8.00
C VAL A 3 -14.22 1.37 8.72
N ALA A 4 -14.61 1.20 9.99
CA ALA A 4 -15.15 2.30 10.81
C ALA A 4 -14.06 3.31 11.21
N ALA A 5 -12.80 2.89 11.33
CA ALA A 5 -11.68 3.75 11.70
C ALA A 5 -11.07 4.52 10.52
N ARG A 6 -11.43 4.18 9.27
CA ARG A 6 -10.90 4.88 8.11
C ARG A 6 -11.39 6.33 8.07
N ARG A 7 -10.48 7.24 7.71
CA ARG A 7 -10.80 8.67 7.55
C ARG A 7 -11.23 8.97 6.11
N ASP A 8 -12.07 9.99 5.95
CA ASP A 8 -12.40 10.59 4.65
C ASP A 8 -12.94 9.58 3.61
N ALA A 9 -13.62 8.51 4.07
CA ALA A 9 -14.10 7.44 3.20
C ALA A 9 -13.00 6.85 2.28
N ALA A 10 -11.75 6.87 2.74
CA ALA A 10 -10.61 6.36 1.98
C ALA A 10 -10.89 4.96 1.42
N PRO A 11 -10.43 4.63 0.21
CA PRO A 11 -10.61 3.31 -0.35
C PRO A 11 -9.89 2.26 0.51
N VAL A 12 -10.48 1.08 0.60
CA VAL A 12 -9.87 -0.08 1.24
C VAL A 12 -9.29 -0.97 0.15
N PHE A 13 -7.99 -1.16 0.14
CA PHE A 13 -7.32 -2.08 -0.78
C PHE A 13 -7.16 -3.44 -0.11
N ILE A 14 -7.52 -4.50 -0.81
CA ILE A 14 -7.38 -5.88 -0.34
C ILE A 14 -6.62 -6.68 -1.38
N ASP A 15 -5.54 -7.35 -0.96
CA ASP A 15 -4.89 -8.36 -1.78
C ASP A 15 -5.85 -9.55 -1.92
N VAL A 16 -6.35 -9.76 -3.13
CA VAL A 16 -7.35 -10.81 -3.41
C VAL A 16 -6.73 -12.17 -3.72
N ILE A 17 -5.40 -12.30 -3.63
CA ILE A 17 -4.75 -13.60 -3.79
C ILE A 17 -5.01 -14.45 -2.55
N GLY A 18 -5.58 -15.64 -2.75
CA GLY A 18 -5.90 -16.57 -1.66
C GLY A 18 -7.10 -16.13 -0.82
N VAL A 19 -6.94 -16.03 0.48
CA VAL A 19 -8.04 -15.75 1.43
C VAL A 19 -8.62 -14.34 1.34
N GLY A 20 -7.97 -13.43 0.63
CA GLY A 20 -8.42 -12.03 0.50
C GLY A 20 -9.69 -11.84 -0.32
N ALA A 21 -10.09 -12.80 -1.14
CA ALA A 21 -11.32 -12.73 -1.92
C ALA A 21 -12.57 -12.63 -1.04
N SER A 22 -12.67 -13.41 0.03
CA SER A 22 -13.82 -13.44 0.93
C SER A 22 -14.04 -12.11 1.68
N PRO A 23 -13.04 -11.48 2.33
CA PRO A 23 -13.19 -10.14 2.89
C PRO A 23 -13.54 -9.07 1.85
N TYR A 24 -13.00 -9.18 0.62
CA TYR A 24 -13.33 -8.28 -0.46
C TYR A 24 -14.80 -8.34 -0.83
N ASP A 25 -15.35 -9.53 -1.08
CA ASP A 25 -16.75 -9.73 -1.44
C ASP A 25 -17.67 -9.23 -0.33
N PHE A 26 -17.38 -9.58 0.92
CA PHE A 26 -18.14 -9.12 2.09
C PHE A 26 -18.20 -7.57 2.18
N LEU A 27 -17.06 -6.88 2.03
CA LEU A 27 -17.04 -5.41 2.08
C LEU A 27 -17.74 -4.77 0.88
N LYS A 28 -17.67 -5.41 -0.28
CA LYS A 28 -18.37 -4.97 -1.48
C LYS A 28 -19.88 -5.05 -1.31
N ASP A 29 -20.40 -6.15 -0.74
CA ASP A 29 -21.81 -6.32 -0.42
C ASP A 29 -22.30 -5.28 0.59
N MET A 30 -21.45 -4.89 1.52
CA MET A 30 -21.71 -3.80 2.47
C MET A 30 -21.60 -2.41 1.84
N ARG A 31 -21.38 -2.29 0.53
CA ARG A 31 -21.18 -1.02 -0.20
C ARG A 31 -20.02 -0.17 0.34
N VAL A 32 -19.02 -0.80 0.91
CA VAL A 32 -17.78 -0.14 1.28
C VAL A 32 -16.99 0.19 0.02
N ASN A 33 -16.35 1.36 -0.03
CA ASN A 33 -15.41 1.69 -1.10
C ASN A 33 -14.17 0.77 -0.97
N VAL A 34 -14.20 -0.37 -1.65
CA VAL A 34 -13.17 -1.41 -1.61
C VAL A 34 -12.69 -1.74 -3.01
N ALA A 35 -11.39 -1.96 -3.15
CA ALA A 35 -10.77 -2.47 -4.37
C ALA A 35 -9.99 -3.75 -4.08
N GLY A 36 -10.25 -4.78 -4.87
CA GLY A 36 -9.44 -5.97 -4.92
C GLY A 36 -8.17 -5.69 -5.75
N VAL A 37 -7.02 -6.09 -5.23
CA VAL A 37 -5.71 -5.91 -5.87
C VAL A 37 -5.04 -7.25 -6.02
N ASN A 38 -4.66 -7.59 -7.24
CA ASN A 38 -3.81 -8.75 -7.51
C ASN A 38 -2.36 -8.27 -7.64
N VAL A 39 -1.59 -8.42 -6.58
CA VAL A 39 -0.18 -7.95 -6.56
C VAL A 39 0.76 -8.75 -7.46
N ALA A 40 0.30 -9.87 -8.04
CA ALA A 40 1.07 -10.66 -9.02
C ALA A 40 0.95 -10.10 -10.45
N GLU A 41 -0.01 -9.21 -10.72
CA GLU A 41 -0.18 -8.58 -12.03
C GLU A 41 1.05 -7.79 -12.47
N ALA A 42 1.10 -7.48 -13.75
CA ALA A 42 2.16 -6.66 -14.32
C ALA A 42 2.22 -5.29 -13.65
N ALA A 43 3.43 -4.80 -13.43
CA ALA A 43 3.64 -3.44 -12.97
C ALA A 43 3.13 -2.43 -14.02
N THR A 44 2.62 -1.30 -13.53
CA THR A 44 2.03 -0.25 -14.37
C THR A 44 2.88 1.00 -14.45
N ARG A 45 3.95 1.09 -13.66
CA ARG A 45 4.83 2.26 -13.55
C ARG A 45 6.30 1.87 -13.52
N THR A 46 7.14 2.85 -13.71
CA THR A 46 8.59 2.79 -13.44
C THR A 46 8.89 3.39 -12.07
N ASP A 47 10.14 3.28 -11.63
CA ASP A 47 10.66 4.01 -10.47
C ASP A 47 10.59 5.54 -10.69
N LYS A 48 10.84 6.30 -9.65
CA LYS A 48 10.80 7.78 -9.68
C LYS A 48 11.77 8.39 -10.70
N SER A 49 12.86 7.70 -11.02
CA SER A 49 13.84 8.15 -12.03
C SER A 49 13.41 7.84 -13.48
N GLY A 50 12.40 7.00 -13.67
CA GLY A 50 11.99 6.50 -14.98
C GLY A 50 12.92 5.45 -15.59
N ARG A 51 13.95 4.98 -14.85
CA ARG A 51 14.98 4.09 -15.37
C ARG A 51 14.75 2.61 -15.04
N LEU A 52 14.05 2.33 -13.93
CA LEU A 52 13.81 0.97 -13.49
C LEU A 52 12.36 0.58 -13.71
N SER A 53 12.16 -0.56 -14.32
CA SER A 53 10.88 -1.25 -14.38
C SER A 53 10.73 -2.22 -13.20
N PHE A 54 9.54 -2.81 -13.06
CA PHE A 54 9.26 -3.76 -11.98
C PHE A 54 8.74 -5.07 -12.55
N ARG A 55 9.13 -6.17 -11.95
CA ARG A 55 8.68 -7.49 -12.36
C ARG A 55 7.17 -7.68 -12.29
N ASN A 56 6.55 -7.11 -11.26
CA ASN A 56 5.11 -7.19 -10.99
C ASN A 56 4.68 -6.03 -10.08
N LEU A 57 3.37 -5.91 -9.83
CA LEU A 57 2.80 -4.88 -8.99
C LEU A 57 3.32 -4.94 -7.54
N ARG A 58 3.57 -6.14 -6.99
CA ARG A 58 4.22 -6.28 -5.68
C ARG A 58 5.57 -5.55 -5.63
N SER A 59 6.42 -5.79 -6.61
CA SER A 59 7.74 -5.15 -6.68
C SER A 59 7.63 -3.63 -6.80
N GLN A 60 6.68 -3.15 -7.60
CA GLN A 60 6.39 -1.73 -7.74
C GLN A 60 5.96 -1.09 -6.41
N LEU A 61 5.02 -1.69 -5.68
CA LEU A 61 4.49 -1.15 -4.43
C LEU A 61 5.54 -1.11 -3.31
N TRP A 62 6.33 -2.17 -3.16
CA TRP A 62 7.41 -2.19 -2.19
C TRP A 62 8.51 -1.18 -2.51
N TRP A 63 8.81 -0.99 -3.80
CA TRP A 63 9.77 0.03 -4.21
C TRP A 63 9.23 1.44 -4.02
N ALA A 64 7.97 1.68 -4.35
CA ALA A 64 7.30 2.96 -4.10
C ALA A 64 7.31 3.31 -2.60
N LEU A 65 7.08 2.34 -1.71
CA LEU A 65 7.18 2.54 -0.26
C LEU A 65 8.61 2.91 0.16
N ARG A 66 9.63 2.22 -0.37
CA ARG A 66 11.02 2.57 -0.14
C ARG A 66 11.32 4.01 -0.58
N GLU A 67 10.89 4.40 -1.78
CA GLU A 67 11.06 5.77 -2.29
C GLU A 67 10.30 6.80 -1.45
N ALA A 68 9.10 6.46 -0.98
CA ALA A 68 8.32 7.34 -0.13
C ALA A 68 8.97 7.55 1.25
N LEU A 69 9.66 6.55 1.78
CA LEU A 69 10.37 6.62 3.06
C LEU A 69 11.78 7.22 2.94
N ASP A 70 12.30 7.42 1.74
CA ASP A 70 13.60 8.04 1.53
C ASP A 70 13.51 9.55 1.83
N PRO A 71 14.28 10.06 2.82
CA PRO A 71 14.25 11.47 3.20
C PRO A 71 14.57 12.43 2.04
N VAL A 72 15.39 12.00 1.07
CA VAL A 72 15.74 12.79 -0.11
C VAL A 72 14.51 13.14 -0.94
N ASN A 73 13.48 12.32 -0.90
CA ASN A 73 12.26 12.52 -1.66
C ASN A 73 11.26 13.50 -1.00
N ASN A 74 11.49 13.88 0.25
CA ASN A 74 10.70 14.85 1.01
C ASN A 74 9.17 14.64 0.89
N THR A 75 8.72 13.39 0.99
CA THR A 75 7.30 13.02 0.83
C THR A 75 6.44 13.37 2.04
N GLY A 76 7.06 13.65 3.19
CA GLY A 76 6.37 13.90 4.44
C GLY A 76 5.68 12.67 5.05
N ILE A 77 5.93 11.46 4.52
CA ILE A 77 5.35 10.24 5.07
C ILE A 77 5.95 9.94 6.45
N ALA A 78 5.09 9.63 7.41
CA ALA A 78 5.49 9.20 8.74
C ALA A 78 4.88 7.82 9.06
N LEU A 79 5.65 7.00 9.76
CA LEU A 79 5.22 5.67 10.20
C LEU A 79 5.10 5.67 11.73
N PRO A 80 4.14 4.90 12.28
CA PRO A 80 4.08 4.71 13.73
C PRO A 80 5.34 4.01 14.24
N PRO A 81 5.80 4.30 15.48
CA PRO A 81 6.96 3.68 16.09
C PRO A 81 6.66 2.25 16.55
N ASP A 82 6.34 1.37 15.61
CA ASP A 82 6.00 -0.03 15.85
C ASP A 82 7.14 -0.94 15.42
N ALA A 83 7.68 -1.74 16.36
CA ALA A 83 8.80 -2.63 16.11
C ALA A 83 8.48 -3.75 15.12
N ARG A 84 7.23 -4.23 15.10
CA ARG A 84 6.78 -5.29 14.19
C ARG A 84 6.64 -4.75 12.78
N LEU A 85 6.06 -3.55 12.62
CA LEU A 85 6.02 -2.86 11.34
C LEU A 85 7.43 -2.63 10.79
N LYS A 86 8.34 -2.11 11.62
CA LYS A 86 9.74 -1.91 11.22
C LYS A 86 10.38 -3.22 10.74
N ALA A 87 10.18 -4.31 11.49
CA ALA A 87 10.70 -5.62 11.10
C ALA A 87 10.13 -6.12 9.76
N ASP A 88 8.83 -5.92 9.53
CA ASP A 88 8.18 -6.29 8.27
C ASP A 88 8.69 -5.47 7.09
N LEU A 89 8.91 -4.16 7.28
CA LEU A 89 9.40 -3.27 6.23
C LEU A 89 10.85 -3.56 5.83
N CYS A 90 11.68 -3.96 6.81
CA CYS A 90 13.09 -4.29 6.57
C CYS A 90 13.32 -5.73 6.09
N ALA A 91 12.29 -6.57 6.08
CA ALA A 91 12.44 -7.99 5.80
C ALA A 91 12.59 -8.34 4.31
N PRO A 92 11.83 -7.75 3.36
CA PRO A 92 11.88 -8.17 1.96
C PRO A 92 13.24 -7.89 1.33
N LYS A 93 13.77 -8.88 0.62
CA LYS A 93 14.96 -8.73 -0.22
C LYS A 93 14.55 -8.31 -1.61
N TRP A 94 15.44 -7.65 -2.31
CA TRP A 94 15.23 -7.25 -3.71
C TRP A 94 16.50 -7.46 -4.53
N GLN A 95 16.35 -7.55 -5.83
CA GLN A 95 17.44 -7.65 -6.80
C GLN A 95 17.08 -6.85 -8.05
N ILE A 96 18.09 -6.46 -8.81
CA ILE A 96 17.95 -5.81 -10.10
C ILE A 96 18.57 -6.71 -11.15
N GLU A 97 17.81 -7.04 -12.18
CA GLU A 97 18.26 -7.78 -13.36
C GLU A 97 18.07 -6.88 -14.58
N GLY A 98 19.19 -6.42 -15.16
CA GLY A 98 19.15 -5.36 -16.18
C GLY A 98 18.57 -4.06 -15.60
N ALA A 99 17.40 -3.64 -16.09
CA ALA A 99 16.67 -2.50 -15.58
C ALA A 99 15.39 -2.89 -14.83
N THR A 100 15.26 -4.15 -14.40
CA THR A 100 14.04 -4.66 -13.75
C THR A 100 14.29 -4.97 -12.28
N VAL A 101 13.54 -4.34 -11.40
CA VAL A 101 13.52 -4.62 -9.96
C VAL A 101 12.57 -5.79 -9.68
N SER A 102 13.07 -6.76 -8.92
CA SER A 102 12.30 -7.88 -8.41
C SER A 102 12.39 -7.92 -6.90
N VAL A 103 11.26 -7.85 -6.21
CA VAL A 103 11.16 -8.01 -4.75
C VAL A 103 10.78 -9.45 -4.42
N GLU A 104 11.39 -9.99 -3.38
CA GLU A 104 11.16 -11.35 -2.87
C GLU A 104 9.67 -11.69 -2.81
N SER A 105 9.28 -12.88 -3.27
CA SER A 105 7.87 -13.30 -3.23
C SER A 105 7.37 -13.46 -1.80
N ARG A 106 6.05 -13.37 -1.61
CA ARG A 106 5.45 -13.56 -0.28
C ARG A 106 5.78 -14.94 0.28
N GLU A 107 5.73 -15.97 -0.55
CA GLU A 107 5.99 -17.37 -0.17
C GLU A 107 7.45 -17.54 0.30
N ALA A 108 8.41 -17.02 -0.46
CA ALA A 108 9.83 -17.07 -0.09
C ALA A 108 10.09 -16.32 1.22
N LEU A 109 9.48 -15.13 1.35
CA LEU A 109 9.60 -14.30 2.55
C LEU A 109 9.01 -14.98 3.78
N VAL A 110 7.80 -15.54 3.67
CA VAL A 110 7.14 -16.31 4.75
C VAL A 110 7.98 -17.53 5.13
N LYS A 111 8.48 -18.28 4.14
CA LYS A 111 9.35 -19.44 4.39
C LYS A 111 10.61 -19.05 5.17
N ARG A 112 11.20 -17.90 4.85
CA ARG A 112 12.43 -17.41 5.51
C ARG A 112 12.19 -16.83 6.89
N LEU A 113 11.05 -16.14 7.11
CA LEU A 113 10.73 -15.48 8.37
C LEU A 113 9.97 -16.37 9.35
N GLY A 114 9.34 -17.46 8.90
CA GLY A 114 8.41 -18.26 9.68
C GLY A 114 7.07 -17.58 9.97
N ARG A 115 6.81 -16.40 9.41
CA ARG A 115 5.57 -15.63 9.57
C ARG A 115 5.29 -14.74 8.37
N SER A 116 4.04 -14.30 8.22
CA SER A 116 3.67 -13.32 7.20
C SER A 116 4.04 -11.88 7.61
N PRO A 117 4.57 -11.05 6.69
CA PRO A 117 4.85 -9.63 6.91
C PRO A 117 3.61 -8.77 6.65
N ASP A 118 2.52 -9.02 7.38
CA ASP A 118 1.20 -8.47 7.08
C ASP A 118 1.15 -6.95 7.24
N TYR A 119 1.83 -6.39 8.26
CA TYR A 119 1.88 -4.94 8.46
C TYR A 119 2.62 -4.26 7.31
N GLY A 120 3.81 -4.72 6.95
CA GLY A 120 4.57 -4.16 5.83
C GLY A 120 3.83 -4.26 4.50
N SER A 121 3.17 -5.40 4.24
CA SER A 121 2.36 -5.60 3.04
C SER A 121 1.17 -4.65 2.97
N ALA A 122 0.49 -4.40 4.09
CA ALA A 122 -0.63 -3.46 4.15
C ALA A 122 -0.18 -2.01 3.85
N TYR A 123 0.97 -1.59 4.39
CA TYR A 123 1.54 -0.27 4.10
C TYR A 123 1.97 -0.14 2.64
N ALA A 124 2.60 -1.16 2.06
CA ALA A 124 2.94 -1.15 0.64
C ALA A 124 1.68 -1.03 -0.24
N LEU A 125 0.63 -1.78 0.10
CA LEU A 125 -0.64 -1.75 -0.62
C LEU A 125 -1.37 -0.39 -0.51
N ALA A 126 -1.25 0.29 0.63
CA ALA A 126 -1.85 1.60 0.86
C ALA A 126 -1.25 2.71 -0.05
N LEU A 127 -0.07 2.48 -0.64
CA LEU A 127 0.53 3.39 -1.62
C LEU A 127 0.02 3.19 -3.05
N LEU A 128 -0.91 2.26 -3.27
CA LEU A 128 -1.52 2.09 -4.58
C LEU A 128 -2.30 3.36 -4.94
N GLU A 129 -1.74 4.13 -5.85
CA GLU A 129 -2.42 5.30 -6.39
C GLU A 129 -3.48 4.88 -7.40
N GLY A 130 -4.61 5.58 -7.39
CA GLY A 130 -5.71 5.31 -8.29
C GLY A 130 -6.67 4.24 -7.77
N GLY A 131 -7.00 4.28 -6.48
CA GLY A 131 -8.09 3.49 -5.89
C GLY A 131 -9.26 3.29 -6.85
N PRO A 132 -10.26 2.49 -6.55
CA PRO A 132 -11.34 2.20 -7.47
C PRO A 132 -11.81 3.52 -8.06
N ARG A 133 -11.68 3.64 -9.38
CA ARG A 133 -12.04 4.86 -10.09
C ARG A 133 -13.49 5.14 -9.73
N ALA A 134 -13.73 6.23 -9.00
CA ALA A 134 -15.10 6.63 -8.67
C ALA A 134 -15.95 6.56 -9.93
N PRO A 135 -17.18 6.04 -9.87
CA PRO A 135 -18.05 6.02 -11.02
C PRO A 135 -18.13 7.42 -11.66
N PRO A 136 -18.25 7.52 -12.98
CA PRO A 136 -18.37 8.81 -13.64
C PRO A 136 -19.49 9.63 -12.99
N GLY A 137 -19.15 10.79 -12.41
CA GLY A 137 -20.07 11.67 -11.66
C GLY A 137 -19.71 11.88 -10.19
N GLN A 138 -18.84 11.08 -9.59
CA GLN A 138 -18.36 11.30 -8.20
C GLN A 138 -16.89 11.77 -8.12
N GLN A 139 -16.29 12.13 -9.24
CA GLN A 139 -14.87 12.51 -9.31
C GLN A 139 -14.52 13.84 -8.61
N GLY A 140 -15.53 14.64 -8.23
CA GLY A 140 -15.30 15.94 -7.58
C GLY A 140 -15.09 15.88 -6.05
N ALA A 141 -15.52 14.80 -5.37
CA ALA A 141 -15.47 14.74 -3.92
C ALA A 141 -14.10 14.33 -3.35
N TYR A 142 -13.24 13.70 -4.16
CA TYR A 142 -11.94 13.18 -3.70
C TYR A 142 -10.79 14.18 -3.80
N ALA A 143 -10.95 15.26 -4.57
CA ALA A 143 -9.90 16.27 -4.77
C ALA A 143 -9.81 17.30 -3.63
N ALA A 144 -10.81 17.39 -2.76
CA ALA A 144 -10.94 18.50 -1.80
C ALA A 144 -10.37 18.23 -0.41
N SER A 145 -9.92 17.02 -0.08
CA SER A 145 -9.47 16.70 1.30
C SER A 145 -7.99 16.36 1.41
N ARG A 146 -7.12 17.15 0.78
CA ARG A 146 -5.71 17.23 1.22
C ARG A 146 -5.63 18.10 2.49
N ARG A 147 -6.30 17.73 3.54
CA ARG A 147 -5.95 18.26 4.85
C ARG A 147 -4.62 17.65 5.26
N SER A 148 -3.65 18.51 5.53
CA SER A 148 -2.38 18.16 6.14
C SER A 148 -2.66 17.26 7.36
N TYR A 149 -2.14 16.05 7.38
CA TYR A 149 -2.20 15.18 8.54
C TYR A 149 -1.31 15.79 9.62
N ASP A 150 -1.92 16.28 10.69
CA ASP A 150 -1.21 16.65 11.91
C ASP A 150 -1.30 15.47 12.89
N PRO A 151 -0.20 14.76 13.16
CA PRO A 151 -0.20 13.63 14.09
C PRO A 151 -0.55 14.05 15.55
N LEU A 152 -0.54 15.33 15.86
CA LEU A 152 -0.80 15.87 17.21
C LEU A 152 -2.21 16.48 17.35
N ASP A 153 -3.03 16.48 16.32
CA ASP A 153 -4.38 17.06 16.32
C ASP A 153 -5.28 16.49 17.43
N HIS A 154 -5.03 15.25 17.87
CA HIS A 154 -5.77 14.61 18.96
C HIS A 154 -5.35 15.07 20.36
N ILE A 155 -4.17 15.72 20.50
CA ILE A 155 -3.65 16.22 21.76
C ILE A 155 -4.09 17.68 21.99
N ASN A 156 -4.36 18.40 20.90
CA ASN A 156 -4.67 19.84 20.93
C ASN A 156 -6.19 20.14 20.86
N ARG A 157 -7.07 19.16 21.00
CA ARG A 157 -8.50 19.42 21.15
C ARG A 157 -8.84 19.65 22.62
N PRO A 158 -9.44 20.82 22.96
CA PRO A 158 -9.90 21.11 24.31
C PRO A 158 -11.00 20.17 24.77
#